data_368a034b8facbad973c9aba554a09f75
#
_entry.id   368a034b8facbad973c9aba554a09f75
#
_cell.length_a   1.000
_cell.length_b   1.000
_cell.length_c   1.000
_cell.angle_alpha   90.00
_cell.angle_beta   90.00
_cell.angle_gamma   90.00
#
_symmetry.space_group_name_H-M   'P 1'
#
loop_
_entity.id
_entity.type
_entity.pdbx_description
1 polymer ?
#
loop_
_entity_poly.entity_id
_entity_poly.type
_entity_poly.pdbx_seq_one_letter_code
_entity_poly.pdbx_strand_id
1 'polypeptide(L)'
;VPMIEKKEILEEMNNRSREVFRRVVEGYLTDGEPVGSRTLSREFSEDISAATIRNVMQDLEFLGLLGSPHTSAGRIPTQLGLRMFVDGILEVSEVDKNDRKKIDKIVSDETNQVEDILDDISTTLSGVTQGASLVLTPKREAPIKHVEFLPLSTSQALVVLVFADGHVE
;
A
#
# COMPACT_ATOMS: atom_id res chain seq x y z
N VAL A 1 6.92 16.13 -3.82
CA VAL A 1 6.21 17.22 -3.13
C VAL A 1 6.49 17.06 -1.65
N PRO A 2 6.99 18.09 -0.94
CA PRO A 2 7.29 17.96 0.48
C PRO A 2 6.03 17.67 1.30
N MET A 3 6.20 16.92 2.39
CA MET A 3 5.09 16.45 3.24
C MET A 3 4.26 17.58 3.87
N ILE A 4 4.84 18.78 3.98
CA ILE A 4 4.19 19.99 4.53
C ILE A 4 3.09 20.51 3.59
N GLU A 5 3.37 20.60 2.26
CA GLU A 5 2.36 21.04 1.28
C GLU A 5 1.15 20.12 1.18
N LYS A 6 1.34 18.81 1.37
CA LYS A 6 0.25 17.83 1.31
C LYS A 6 -0.75 18.01 2.45
N LYS A 7 -0.27 18.28 3.66
CA LYS A 7 -1.11 18.45 4.84
C LYS A 7 -1.94 19.73 4.74
N GLU A 8 -1.35 20.81 4.24
CA GLU A 8 -2.02 22.08 4.00
C GLU A 8 -3.17 21.93 3.01
N ILE A 9 -2.97 21.24 1.87
CA ILE A 9 -4.03 20.99 0.88
C ILE A 9 -5.20 20.22 1.48
N LEU A 10 -4.95 19.20 2.30
CA LEU A 10 -6.00 18.43 2.95
C LEU A 10 -6.73 19.23 4.02
N GLU A 11 -6.06 20.10 4.75
CA GLU A 11 -6.66 20.97 5.77
C GLU A 11 -7.53 22.07 5.14
N GLU A 12 -7.17 22.58 3.97
CA GLU A 12 -7.94 23.58 3.21
C GLU A 12 -9.18 22.99 2.54
N MET A 13 -9.20 21.68 2.27
CA MET A 13 -10.36 21.02 1.68
C MET A 13 -11.53 20.95 2.66
N ASN A 14 -12.65 21.52 2.28
CA ASN A 14 -13.90 21.34 3.05
C ASN A 14 -14.41 19.87 2.95
N ASN A 15 -15.30 19.49 3.85
CA ASN A 15 -15.83 18.12 3.92
C ASN A 15 -16.48 17.66 2.59
N ARG A 16 -17.13 18.56 1.87
CA ARG A 16 -17.75 18.27 0.56
C ARG A 16 -16.70 17.95 -0.50
N SER A 17 -15.65 18.74 -0.57
CA SER A 17 -14.54 18.51 -1.51
C SER A 17 -13.82 17.20 -1.22
N ARG A 18 -13.63 16.86 0.06
CA ARG A 18 -13.06 15.59 0.48
C ARG A 18 -13.93 14.41 0.05
N GLU A 19 -15.24 14.51 0.26
CA GLU A 19 -16.19 13.45 -0.10
C GLU A 19 -16.27 13.26 -1.63
N VAL A 20 -16.33 14.34 -2.40
CA VAL A 20 -16.29 14.26 -3.87
C VAL A 20 -14.98 13.63 -4.34
N PHE A 21 -13.84 14.05 -3.78
CA PHE A 21 -12.54 13.49 -4.12
C PHE A 21 -12.46 12.00 -3.79
N ARG A 22 -12.88 11.60 -2.59
CA ARG A 22 -12.93 10.21 -2.16
C ARG A 22 -13.69 9.34 -3.15
N ARG A 23 -14.92 9.75 -3.51
CA ARG A 23 -15.76 8.99 -4.44
C ARG A 23 -15.21 8.93 -5.86
N VAL A 24 -14.54 10.00 -6.33
CA VAL A 24 -13.86 9.94 -7.64
C VAL A 24 -12.74 8.91 -7.62
N VAL A 25 -11.94 8.87 -6.54
CA VAL A 25 -10.84 7.90 -6.43
C VAL A 25 -11.37 6.47 -6.30
N GLU A 26 -12.34 6.24 -5.41
CA GLU A 26 -12.96 4.92 -5.21
C GLU A 26 -13.62 4.40 -6.50
N GLY A 27 -14.39 5.22 -7.20
CA GLY A 27 -15.00 4.84 -8.47
C GLY A 27 -13.97 4.52 -9.55
N TYR A 28 -12.91 5.31 -9.66
CA TYR A 28 -11.81 5.03 -10.58
C TYR A 28 -11.07 3.75 -10.25
N LEU A 29 -10.82 3.47 -8.97
CA LEU A 29 -10.16 2.23 -8.54
C LEU A 29 -11.02 0.99 -8.78
N THR A 30 -12.34 1.14 -8.78
CA THR A 30 -13.28 0.05 -9.02
C THR A 30 -13.40 -0.29 -10.50
N ASP A 31 -13.59 0.75 -11.35
CA ASP A 31 -13.98 0.57 -12.75
C ASP A 31 -12.83 0.81 -13.74
N GLY A 32 -11.77 1.51 -13.32
CA GLY A 32 -10.67 1.96 -14.20
C GLY A 32 -11.05 3.09 -15.16
N GLU A 33 -12.28 3.59 -15.09
CA GLU A 33 -12.85 4.56 -16.02
C GLU A 33 -12.97 5.96 -15.39
N PRO A 34 -12.94 7.03 -16.22
CA PRO A 34 -13.13 8.40 -15.73
C PRO A 34 -14.51 8.59 -15.10
N VAL A 35 -14.55 9.18 -13.91
CA VAL A 35 -15.76 9.37 -13.13
C VAL A 35 -16.47 10.68 -13.50
N GLY A 36 -17.74 10.60 -13.89
CA GLY A 36 -18.54 11.73 -14.31
C GLY A 36 -19.34 12.37 -13.15
N SER A 37 -19.49 13.71 -13.17
CA SER A 37 -20.27 14.42 -12.13
C SER A 37 -21.75 14.00 -12.06
N ARG A 38 -22.34 13.55 -13.18
CA ARG A 38 -23.72 13.05 -13.21
C ARG A 38 -23.84 11.67 -12.56
N THR A 39 -22.85 10.84 -12.68
CA THR A 39 -22.78 9.52 -12.02
C THR A 39 -22.70 9.75 -10.53
N LEU A 40 -21.74 10.56 -10.08
CA LEU A 40 -21.56 10.85 -8.68
C LEU A 40 -22.80 11.49 -8.03
N SER A 41 -23.49 12.41 -8.72
CA SER A 41 -24.67 13.07 -8.13
C SER A 41 -25.82 12.10 -7.79
N ARG A 42 -25.84 10.91 -8.39
CA ARG A 42 -26.82 9.86 -8.08
C ARG A 42 -26.44 9.01 -6.88
N GLU A 43 -25.16 9.00 -6.53
CA GLU A 43 -24.61 8.21 -5.41
C GLU A 43 -24.59 9.00 -4.10
N PHE A 44 -24.70 10.33 -4.18
CA PHE A 44 -24.81 11.15 -2.98
C PHE A 44 -26.20 11.00 -2.35
N SER A 45 -26.23 10.74 -1.04
CA SER A 45 -27.48 10.71 -0.25
C SER A 45 -28.10 12.08 -0.04
N GLU A 46 -27.32 13.14 -0.20
CA GLU A 46 -27.75 14.54 -0.17
C GLU A 46 -28.04 15.03 -1.60
N ASP A 47 -29.01 15.92 -1.77
CA ASP A 47 -29.36 16.55 -3.06
C ASP A 47 -28.24 17.51 -3.52
N ILE A 48 -27.10 16.94 -3.96
CA ILE A 48 -26.00 17.70 -4.55
C ILE A 48 -26.13 17.66 -6.07
N SER A 49 -26.29 18.83 -6.69
CA SER A 49 -26.43 18.92 -8.14
C SER A 49 -25.16 18.49 -8.86
N ALA A 50 -25.31 17.86 -10.05
CA ALA A 50 -24.17 17.52 -10.89
C ALA A 50 -23.33 18.74 -11.29
N ALA A 51 -23.92 19.94 -11.31
CA ALA A 51 -23.19 21.19 -11.55
C ALA A 51 -22.27 21.55 -10.36
N THR A 52 -22.76 21.40 -9.13
CA THR A 52 -21.96 21.61 -7.93
C THR A 52 -20.79 20.63 -7.87
N ILE A 53 -21.04 19.34 -8.13
CA ILE A 53 -19.98 18.33 -8.16
C ILE A 53 -18.94 18.66 -9.25
N ARG A 54 -19.38 19.10 -10.41
CA ARG A 54 -18.47 19.52 -11.48
C ARG A 54 -17.55 20.66 -11.08
N ASN A 55 -18.09 21.69 -10.38
CA ASN A 55 -17.27 22.80 -9.88
C ASN A 55 -16.23 22.29 -8.87
N VAL A 56 -16.61 21.45 -7.91
CA VAL A 56 -15.67 20.84 -6.97
C VAL A 56 -14.60 20.01 -7.70
N MET A 57 -14.96 19.25 -8.71
CA MET A 57 -13.99 18.51 -9.52
C MET A 57 -13.03 19.44 -10.27
N GLN A 58 -13.46 20.62 -10.71
CA GLN A 58 -12.58 21.62 -11.32
C GLN A 58 -11.59 22.21 -10.31
N ASP A 59 -12.06 22.51 -9.10
CA ASP A 59 -11.19 22.97 -8.02
C ASP A 59 -10.12 21.92 -7.67
N LEU A 60 -10.52 20.64 -7.58
CA LEU A 60 -9.62 19.52 -7.34
C LEU A 60 -8.63 19.29 -8.52
N GLU A 61 -9.05 19.57 -9.74
CA GLU A 61 -8.20 19.55 -10.91
C GLU A 61 -7.18 20.71 -10.87
N PHE A 62 -7.61 21.90 -10.48
CA PHE A 62 -6.70 23.05 -10.28
C PHE A 62 -5.66 22.77 -9.21
N LEU A 63 -6.02 22.08 -8.13
CA LEU A 63 -5.10 21.61 -7.09
C LEU A 63 -4.18 20.46 -7.56
N GLY A 64 -4.36 19.96 -8.78
CA GLY A 64 -3.58 18.85 -9.33
C GLY A 64 -3.92 17.48 -8.76
N LEU A 65 -5.02 17.33 -8.02
CA LEU A 65 -5.46 16.07 -7.42
C LEU A 65 -6.24 15.21 -8.43
N LEU A 66 -6.98 15.85 -9.32
CA LEU A 66 -7.69 15.19 -10.42
C LEU A 66 -7.12 15.67 -11.76
N GLY A 67 -7.39 14.90 -12.80
CA GLY A 67 -7.08 15.24 -14.18
C GLY A 67 -8.21 14.83 -15.11
N SER A 68 -8.21 15.38 -16.33
CA SER A 68 -9.15 15.02 -17.38
C SER A 68 -8.39 14.36 -18.53
N PRO A 69 -8.66 13.08 -18.85
CA PRO A 69 -8.01 12.44 -19.98
C PRO A 69 -8.45 13.05 -21.32
N HIS A 70 -9.70 13.55 -21.41
CA HIS A 70 -10.26 14.24 -22.57
C HIS A 70 -11.27 15.30 -22.12
N THR A 71 -11.51 16.32 -22.97
CA THR A 71 -12.35 17.49 -22.66
C THR A 71 -13.80 17.15 -22.26
N SER A 72 -14.36 16.04 -22.76
CA SER A 72 -15.70 15.56 -22.45
C SER A 72 -15.74 14.37 -21.50
N ALA A 73 -14.59 13.83 -21.11
CA ALA A 73 -14.51 12.74 -20.16
C ALA A 73 -14.75 13.22 -18.72
N GLY A 74 -15.05 12.28 -17.81
CA GLY A 74 -15.05 12.53 -16.39
C GLY A 74 -13.68 12.97 -15.87
N ARG A 75 -13.46 12.74 -14.59
CA ARG A 75 -12.16 12.99 -13.95
C ARG A 75 -11.55 11.68 -13.50
N ILE A 76 -10.22 11.63 -13.54
CA ILE A 76 -9.40 10.55 -12.98
C ILE A 76 -8.49 11.14 -11.91
N PRO A 77 -8.10 10.37 -10.89
CA PRO A 77 -7.08 10.82 -9.95
C PRO A 77 -5.72 10.91 -10.64
N THR A 78 -4.96 11.95 -10.30
CA THR A 78 -3.53 12.03 -10.66
C THR A 78 -2.69 11.17 -9.74
N GLN A 79 -1.40 11.00 -10.06
CA GLN A 79 -0.47 10.34 -9.13
C GLN A 79 -0.42 11.03 -7.77
N LEU A 80 -0.44 12.37 -7.76
CA LEU A 80 -0.52 13.15 -6.52
C LEU A 80 -1.84 12.88 -5.78
N GLY A 81 -2.96 12.86 -6.51
CA GLY A 81 -4.27 12.56 -5.94
C GLY A 81 -4.32 11.17 -5.30
N LEU A 82 -3.88 10.12 -5.99
CA LEU A 82 -3.82 8.77 -5.43
C LEU A 82 -2.98 8.73 -4.15
N ARG A 83 -1.82 9.40 -4.16
CA ARG A 83 -0.97 9.47 -2.97
C ARG A 83 -1.63 10.17 -1.80
N MET A 84 -2.30 11.30 -2.07
CA MET A 84 -3.03 12.04 -1.02
C MET A 84 -4.24 11.28 -0.49
N PHE A 85 -4.92 10.53 -1.34
CA PHE A 85 -6.00 9.64 -0.92
C PHE A 85 -5.51 8.60 0.09
N VAL A 86 -4.42 7.91 -0.23
CA VAL A 86 -3.83 6.88 0.66
C VAL A 86 -3.31 7.50 1.97
N ASP A 87 -2.62 8.64 1.88
CA ASP A 87 -1.94 9.24 3.04
C ASP A 87 -2.91 9.99 3.98
N GLY A 88 -4.11 10.40 3.52
CA GLY A 88 -4.94 11.31 4.31
C GLY A 88 -6.45 11.11 4.28
N ILE A 89 -6.99 10.36 3.35
CA ILE A 89 -8.45 10.19 3.18
C ILE A 89 -8.89 8.75 3.33
N LEU A 90 -8.04 7.80 2.95
CA LEU A 90 -8.34 6.39 3.08
C LEU A 90 -8.54 6.04 4.56
N GLU A 91 -9.75 5.66 4.91
CA GLU A 91 -10.04 5.08 6.22
C GLU A 91 -9.49 3.65 6.22
N VAL A 92 -8.50 3.41 7.08
CA VAL A 92 -7.93 2.08 7.26
C VAL A 92 -8.99 1.24 7.98
N SER A 93 -9.60 0.31 7.26
CA SER A 93 -10.50 -0.67 7.87
C SER A 93 -9.71 -1.58 8.82
N GLU A 94 -10.34 -2.00 9.91
CA GLU A 94 -9.74 -3.04 10.77
C GLU A 94 -9.54 -4.31 9.93
N VAL A 95 -8.38 -4.93 10.09
CA VAL A 95 -8.07 -6.22 9.46
C VAL A 95 -9.10 -7.25 9.94
N ASP A 96 -9.65 -8.04 9.01
CA ASP A 96 -10.59 -9.10 9.35
C ASP A 96 -10.01 -10.02 10.44
N LYS A 97 -10.87 -10.46 11.37
CA LYS A 97 -10.45 -11.25 12.53
C LYS A 97 -9.76 -12.57 12.16
N ASN A 98 -10.11 -13.17 11.01
CA ASN A 98 -9.47 -14.39 10.54
C ASN A 98 -8.08 -14.10 9.97
N ASP A 99 -7.94 -13.00 9.23
CA ASP A 99 -6.66 -12.59 8.66
C ASP A 99 -5.71 -12.11 9.75
N ARG A 100 -6.22 -11.37 10.76
CA ARG A 100 -5.44 -11.02 11.95
C ARG A 100 -4.92 -12.26 12.67
N LYS A 101 -5.75 -13.29 12.87
CA LYS A 101 -5.30 -14.55 13.48
C LYS A 101 -4.23 -15.28 12.67
N LYS A 102 -4.30 -15.23 11.33
CA LYS A 102 -3.26 -15.82 10.47
C LYS A 102 -1.93 -15.09 10.66
N ILE A 103 -1.96 -13.76 10.67
CA ILE A 103 -0.78 -12.91 10.88
C ILE A 103 -0.19 -13.17 12.28
N ASP A 104 -1.03 -13.13 13.32
CA ASP A 104 -0.59 -13.34 14.71
C ASP A 104 0.05 -14.73 14.90
N LYS A 105 -0.45 -15.76 14.21
CA LYS A 105 0.11 -17.10 14.26
C LYS A 105 1.52 -17.17 13.68
N ILE A 106 1.77 -16.51 12.55
CA ILE A 106 3.09 -16.49 11.90
C ILE A 106 4.11 -15.79 12.81
N VAL A 107 3.71 -14.68 13.43
CA VAL A 107 4.60 -13.87 14.29
C VAL A 107 4.90 -14.56 15.63
N SER A 108 3.98 -15.40 16.13
CA SER A 108 4.12 -16.07 17.44
C SER A 108 4.83 -17.42 17.39
N ASP A 109 5.16 -17.93 16.21
CA ASP A 109 5.84 -19.23 16.08
C ASP A 109 7.36 -19.08 16.19
N GLU A 110 7.87 -19.19 17.42
CA GLU A 110 9.30 -19.03 17.74
C GLU A 110 10.18 -20.20 17.24
N THR A 111 9.59 -21.23 16.64
CA THR A 111 10.31 -22.45 16.23
C THR A 111 10.76 -22.44 14.78
N ASN A 112 10.27 -21.51 13.97
CA ASN A 112 10.54 -21.45 12.54
C ASN A 112 11.87 -20.73 12.24
N GLN A 113 12.57 -21.18 11.20
CA GLN A 113 13.69 -20.45 10.65
C GLN A 113 13.21 -19.16 9.99
N VAL A 114 14.08 -18.15 9.90
CA VAL A 114 13.71 -16.82 9.36
C VAL A 114 13.18 -16.94 7.93
N GLU A 115 13.75 -17.84 7.13
CA GLU A 115 13.32 -18.11 5.75
C GLU A 115 11.87 -18.61 5.70
N ASP A 116 11.51 -19.55 6.56
CA ASP A 116 10.14 -20.09 6.65
C ASP A 116 9.14 -19.02 7.05
N ILE A 117 9.50 -18.15 8.00
CA ILE A 117 8.67 -17.01 8.42
C ILE A 117 8.44 -16.04 7.26
N LEU A 118 9.47 -15.76 6.46
CA LEU A 118 9.37 -14.84 5.33
C LEU A 118 8.50 -15.39 4.20
N ASP A 119 8.58 -16.68 3.93
CA ASP A 119 7.72 -17.38 2.97
C ASP A 119 6.26 -17.38 3.42
N ASP A 120 6.01 -17.65 4.70
CA ASP A 120 4.67 -17.61 5.29
C ASP A 120 4.08 -16.20 5.27
N ILE A 121 4.87 -15.17 5.58
CA ILE A 121 4.46 -13.77 5.47
C ILE A 121 4.11 -13.43 4.01
N SER A 122 4.97 -13.78 3.06
CA SER A 122 4.74 -13.52 1.64
C SER A 122 3.45 -14.19 1.15
N THR A 123 3.25 -15.44 1.49
CA THR A 123 2.06 -16.22 1.13
C THR A 123 0.79 -15.62 1.75
N THR A 124 0.84 -15.26 3.03
CA THR A 124 -0.31 -14.68 3.75
C THR A 124 -0.67 -13.31 3.18
N LEU A 125 0.30 -12.43 2.94
CA LEU A 125 0.06 -11.12 2.32
C LEU A 125 -0.55 -11.25 0.92
N SER A 126 -0.04 -12.17 0.09
CA SER A 126 -0.59 -12.44 -1.24
C SER A 126 -2.05 -12.91 -1.16
N GLY A 127 -2.37 -13.77 -0.21
CA GLY A 127 -3.74 -14.28 -0.01
C GLY A 127 -4.71 -13.22 0.51
N VAL A 128 -4.29 -12.37 1.45
CA VAL A 128 -5.12 -11.29 2.03
C VAL A 128 -5.37 -10.17 1.01
N THR A 129 -4.34 -9.78 0.25
CA THR A 129 -4.43 -8.67 -0.71
C THR A 129 -4.95 -9.08 -2.07
N GLN A 130 -5.10 -10.37 -2.35
CA GLN A 130 -5.42 -10.93 -3.68
C GLN A 130 -4.42 -10.45 -4.75
N GLY A 131 -3.18 -10.18 -4.34
CA GLY A 131 -2.10 -9.64 -5.16
C GLY A 131 -0.84 -10.49 -5.10
N ALA A 132 0.20 -10.08 -5.83
CA ALA A 132 1.54 -10.64 -5.70
C ALA A 132 2.27 -9.97 -4.53
N SER A 133 2.88 -10.78 -3.66
CA SER A 133 3.74 -10.31 -2.57
C SER A 133 5.19 -10.66 -2.86
N LEU A 134 6.10 -9.75 -2.56
CA LEU A 134 7.54 -9.94 -2.67
C LEU A 134 8.20 -9.50 -1.38
N VAL A 135 8.82 -10.43 -0.69
CA VAL A 135 9.61 -10.17 0.51
C VAL A 135 11.10 -10.24 0.15
N LEU A 136 11.83 -9.16 0.38
CA LEU A 136 13.26 -9.08 0.13
C LEU A 136 13.99 -8.89 1.45
N THR A 137 14.93 -9.78 1.71
CA THR A 137 15.90 -9.59 2.81
C THR A 137 17.18 -8.97 2.26
N PRO A 138 17.73 -7.96 2.93
CA PRO A 138 19.05 -7.46 2.54
C PRO A 138 20.08 -8.58 2.69
N LYS A 139 20.91 -8.76 1.67
CA LYS A 139 22.06 -9.66 1.80
C LYS A 139 22.96 -9.16 2.91
N ARG A 140 23.42 -10.08 3.75
CA ARG A 140 24.44 -9.76 4.75
C ARG A 140 25.76 -9.47 4.04
N GLU A 141 26.27 -8.27 4.22
CA GLU A 141 27.57 -7.84 3.66
C GLU A 141 28.71 -7.98 4.66
N ALA A 142 28.47 -8.59 5.83
CA ALA A 142 29.51 -8.78 6.81
C ALA A 142 30.59 -9.73 6.27
N PRO A 143 31.90 -9.33 6.29
CA PRO A 143 32.96 -10.19 5.82
C PRO A 143 33.08 -11.43 6.70
N ILE A 144 33.43 -12.56 6.09
CA ILE A 144 33.70 -13.81 6.80
C ILE A 144 35.00 -13.64 7.59
N LYS A 145 34.93 -13.84 8.89
CA LYS A 145 36.10 -13.77 9.79
C LYS A 145 36.78 -15.11 9.96
N HIS A 146 36.02 -16.20 9.98
CA HIS A 146 36.52 -17.54 10.17
C HIS A 146 35.67 -18.57 9.45
N VAL A 147 36.29 -19.62 8.93
CA VAL A 147 35.63 -20.78 8.32
C VAL A 147 36.20 -22.04 8.95
N GLU A 148 35.38 -22.91 9.47
CA GLU A 148 35.78 -24.17 10.05
C GLU A 148 35.06 -25.34 9.38
N PHE A 149 35.80 -26.43 9.14
CA PHE A 149 35.26 -27.64 8.54
C PHE A 149 35.33 -28.77 9.57
N LEU A 150 34.18 -29.28 9.98
CA LEU A 150 34.05 -30.39 10.90
C LEU A 150 33.64 -31.65 10.12
N PRO A 151 34.51 -32.69 10.03
CA PRO A 151 34.12 -33.90 9.32
C PRO A 151 33.03 -34.65 10.05
N LEU A 152 31.92 -34.92 9.35
CA LEU A 152 30.77 -35.70 9.87
C LEU A 152 30.85 -37.18 9.43
N SER A 153 31.42 -37.44 8.23
CA SER A 153 31.65 -38.79 7.68
C SER A 153 32.74 -38.72 6.63
N THR A 154 33.00 -39.84 5.95
CA THR A 154 33.96 -39.91 4.84
C THR A 154 33.56 -39.07 3.62
N SER A 155 32.31 -38.65 3.51
CA SER A 155 31.78 -37.88 2.37
C SER A 155 31.01 -36.64 2.77
N GLN A 156 30.94 -36.29 4.07
CA GLN A 156 30.19 -35.16 4.58
C GLN A 156 31.00 -34.37 5.59
N ALA A 157 30.92 -33.05 5.51
CA ALA A 157 31.49 -32.13 6.47
C ALA A 157 30.47 -31.01 6.79
N LEU A 158 30.42 -30.61 8.06
CA LEU A 158 29.76 -29.40 8.48
C LEU A 158 30.69 -28.23 8.24
N VAL A 159 30.22 -27.18 7.62
CA VAL A 159 30.94 -25.92 7.45
C VAL A 159 30.37 -24.90 8.39
N VAL A 160 31.20 -24.31 9.24
CA VAL A 160 30.79 -23.24 10.15
C VAL A 160 31.43 -21.94 9.66
N LEU A 161 30.58 -20.97 9.37
CA LEU A 161 30.98 -19.62 8.95
C LEU A 161 30.78 -18.64 10.12
N VAL A 162 31.86 -17.95 10.51
CA VAL A 162 31.79 -16.88 11.50
C VAL A 162 32.04 -15.55 10.81
N PHE A 163 31.07 -14.65 10.91
CA PHE A 163 31.11 -13.31 10.30
C PHE A 163 31.76 -12.28 11.25
N ALA A 164 32.21 -11.16 10.70
CA ALA A 164 32.87 -10.11 11.46
C ALA A 164 31.94 -9.42 12.49
N ASP A 165 30.63 -9.48 12.26
CA ASP A 165 29.57 -8.98 13.16
C ASP A 165 29.23 -9.96 14.30
N GLY A 166 29.91 -11.12 14.37
CA GLY A 166 29.69 -12.15 15.38
C GLY A 166 28.60 -13.17 15.04
N HIS A 167 27.96 -13.05 13.89
CA HIS A 167 27.01 -14.07 13.41
C HIS A 167 27.73 -15.38 13.05
N VAL A 168 27.08 -16.50 13.29
CA VAL A 168 27.56 -17.85 12.96
C VAL A 168 26.50 -18.55 12.11
N GLU A 169 26.91 -19.10 10.99
CA GLU A 169 26.07 -19.84 10.04
C GLU A 169 26.64 -21.22 9.79
#